data_4f870b8e18d84fefa79bac9742622435
#
_entry.id   4f870b8e18d84fefa79bac9742622435
#
_cell.length_a   1.000
_cell.length_b   1.000
_cell.length_c   1.000
_cell.angle_alpha   90.00
_cell.angle_beta   90.00
_cell.angle_gamma   90.00
#
_symmetry.space_group_name_H-M   'P 1'
#
loop_
_entity.id
_entity.type
_entity.pdbx_description
1 polymer ?
#
loop_
_entity_poly.entity_id
_entity_poly.type
_entity_poly.pdbx_seq_one_letter_code
_entity_poly.pdbx_strand_id
1 'polypeptide(L)'
;TDGSQKELKKHGSDEFPLLVSYEKLSGYKSGSFLWHWHPEIEITLVLDGQILYKVNQCTYHMKAGDILLGNANVLHAGFMEDMKDGKYVSITFLPKIIYGSYGSILRRKYVEPFLHNFSIPAVYIDYSQPWHEIFSEYVREIITLYEEKKEFYELDITGTLQKLWRCMLQNLPENLPYTEHSKLERNRMREIMDYLEHNYMNKIQMKDIAEEIHLCESECSRLFKRYMNVSLFTFLQEYRVERSLEFLLSSDDSIMEVAQKSGFTDSNYYAKIFS
;
A
#
# COMPACT_ATOMS: atom_id res chain seq x y z
N THR A 1 1.43 9.55 -13.88
CA THR A 1 0.13 9.15 -13.31
C THR A 1 -0.93 9.10 -14.40
N ASP A 2 -1.95 8.31 -14.19
CA ASP A 2 -3.17 8.32 -15.02
C ASP A 2 -4.18 9.38 -14.55
N GLY A 3 -5.38 9.40 -15.15
CA GLY A 3 -6.46 10.33 -14.78
C GLY A 3 -7.03 10.14 -13.36
N SER A 4 -6.71 9.03 -12.67
CA SER A 4 -7.07 8.76 -11.26
C SER A 4 -5.94 9.10 -10.29
N GLN A 5 -4.83 9.66 -10.76
CA GLN A 5 -3.59 9.90 -10.03
C GLN A 5 -2.83 8.60 -9.65
N LYS A 6 -3.18 7.44 -10.22
CA LYS A 6 -2.39 6.22 -10.06
C LYS A 6 -1.04 6.38 -10.73
N GLU A 7 0.02 6.03 -10.03
CA GLU A 7 1.37 6.04 -10.62
C GLU A 7 1.50 4.91 -11.64
N LEU A 8 2.12 5.24 -12.79
CA LEU A 8 2.35 4.28 -13.88
C LEU A 8 3.76 3.68 -13.86
N LYS A 9 4.62 4.16 -12.95
CA LYS A 9 5.97 3.61 -12.76
C LYS A 9 5.87 2.21 -12.18
N LYS A 10 6.58 1.25 -12.77
CA LYS A 10 6.68 -0.10 -12.23
C LYS A 10 7.77 -0.15 -11.16
N HIS A 11 7.43 -0.65 -9.98
CA HIS A 11 8.34 -0.74 -8.85
C HIS A 11 8.93 -2.16 -8.73
N GLY A 12 10.10 -2.36 -9.37
CA GLY A 12 10.76 -3.65 -9.43
C GLY A 12 10.27 -4.53 -10.58
N SER A 13 10.49 -5.84 -10.47
CA SER A 13 10.02 -6.86 -11.42
C SER A 13 8.84 -7.65 -10.85
N ASP A 14 8.17 -8.46 -11.69
CA ASP A 14 7.09 -9.34 -11.22
C ASP A 14 7.62 -10.44 -10.29
N GLU A 15 8.87 -10.86 -10.49
CA GLU A 15 9.56 -11.86 -9.66
C GLU A 15 10.05 -11.26 -8.33
N PHE A 16 10.52 -10.00 -8.36
CA PHE A 16 10.96 -9.27 -7.17
C PHE A 16 10.42 -7.84 -7.19
N PRO A 17 9.18 -7.60 -6.73
CA PRO A 17 8.49 -6.32 -6.79
C PRO A 17 8.94 -5.38 -5.67
N LEU A 18 10.20 -4.94 -5.74
CA LEU A 18 10.84 -3.97 -4.88
C LEU A 18 11.75 -3.07 -5.70
N LEU A 19 11.68 -1.76 -5.43
CA LEU A 19 12.53 -0.74 -6.01
C LEU A 19 13.09 0.16 -4.92
N VAL A 20 14.40 0.42 -4.97
CA VAL A 20 15.05 1.50 -4.23
C VAL A 20 15.35 2.63 -5.20
N SER A 21 14.88 3.84 -4.89
CA SER A 21 15.08 5.04 -5.72
C SER A 21 15.66 6.18 -4.89
N TYR A 22 16.69 6.84 -5.42
CA TYR A 22 17.22 8.09 -4.87
C TYR A 22 16.60 9.27 -5.60
N GLU A 23 16.02 10.17 -4.85
CA GLU A 23 15.26 11.27 -5.40
C GLU A 23 15.67 12.61 -4.73
N LYS A 24 15.41 13.68 -5.46
CA LYS A 24 15.68 15.04 -5.02
C LYS A 24 14.54 15.94 -5.44
N LEU A 25 13.98 16.73 -4.52
CA LEU A 25 12.81 17.57 -4.81
C LEU A 25 13.10 18.60 -5.91
N SER A 26 14.30 19.17 -5.95
CA SER A 26 14.72 20.07 -7.05
C SER A 26 14.83 19.40 -8.42
N GLY A 27 14.80 18.07 -8.48
CA GLY A 27 14.72 17.31 -9.74
C GLY A 27 13.36 17.38 -10.41
N TYR A 28 12.32 17.70 -9.66
CA TYR A 28 10.97 17.88 -10.19
C TYR A 28 10.73 19.32 -10.60
N LYS A 29 10.07 19.55 -11.76
CA LYS A 29 9.86 20.88 -12.36
C LYS A 29 9.22 21.89 -11.39
N SER A 30 8.38 21.42 -10.47
CA SER A 30 7.67 22.24 -9.45
C SER A 30 8.35 22.25 -8.09
N GLY A 31 9.53 21.62 -7.91
CA GLY A 31 10.11 21.39 -6.59
C GLY A 31 9.30 20.44 -5.73
N SER A 32 8.46 19.62 -6.36
CA SER A 32 7.55 18.69 -5.68
C SER A 32 7.24 17.48 -6.56
N PHE A 33 7.14 16.30 -5.98
CA PHE A 33 6.43 15.23 -6.63
C PHE A 33 4.92 15.39 -6.38
N LEU A 34 4.15 15.25 -7.47
CA LEU A 34 2.71 15.52 -7.44
C LEU A 34 1.94 14.42 -6.71
N TRP A 35 0.73 14.74 -6.32
CA TRP A 35 -0.21 13.79 -5.74
C TRP A 35 -0.35 12.54 -6.61
N HIS A 36 -0.03 11.38 -6.03
CA HIS A 36 -0.20 10.08 -6.64
C HIS A 36 -0.43 9.00 -5.60
N TRP A 37 -0.83 7.83 -6.04
CA TRP A 37 -0.98 6.64 -5.22
C TRP A 37 -0.56 5.40 -6.03
N HIS A 38 -0.19 4.36 -5.33
CA HIS A 38 0.18 3.05 -5.88
C HIS A 38 -0.14 1.93 -4.88
N PRO A 39 -0.26 0.66 -5.33
CA PRO A 39 -0.61 -0.47 -4.47
C PRO A 39 0.52 -0.94 -3.56
N GLU A 40 1.72 -0.42 -3.73
CA GLU A 40 2.88 -0.73 -2.93
C GLU A 40 2.87 0.03 -1.59
N ILE A 41 3.61 -0.52 -0.61
CA ILE A 41 4.08 0.21 0.56
C ILE A 41 5.32 0.99 0.16
N GLU A 42 5.43 2.22 0.63
CA GLU A 42 6.63 3.04 0.44
C GLU A 42 7.27 3.43 1.76
N ILE A 43 8.57 3.21 1.90
CA ILE A 43 9.38 3.71 3.00
C ILE A 43 10.27 4.81 2.46
N THR A 44 10.07 6.04 2.94
CA THR A 44 10.88 7.22 2.58
C THR A 44 11.82 7.56 3.74
N LEU A 45 13.13 7.55 3.50
CA LEU A 45 14.17 8.05 4.42
C LEU A 45 14.71 9.37 3.87
N VAL A 46 14.61 10.45 4.63
CA VAL A 46 15.23 11.73 4.28
C VAL A 46 16.72 11.67 4.54
N LEU A 47 17.53 11.92 3.50
CA LEU A 47 18.99 11.86 3.57
C LEU A 47 19.61 13.22 3.91
N ASP A 48 19.03 14.30 3.34
CA ASP A 48 19.53 15.66 3.51
C ASP A 48 18.38 16.66 3.27
N GLY A 49 18.43 17.79 3.97
CA GLY A 49 17.41 18.84 3.85
C GLY A 49 16.10 18.53 4.55
N GLN A 50 15.01 18.99 3.98
CA GLN A 50 13.66 18.89 4.55
C GLN A 50 12.63 18.57 3.46
N ILE A 51 11.55 17.86 3.85
CA ILE A 51 10.42 17.51 2.97
C ILE A 51 9.13 17.77 3.73
N LEU A 52 8.24 18.57 3.16
CA LEU A 52 6.85 18.61 3.56
C LEU A 52 6.11 17.46 2.89
N TYR A 53 5.99 16.33 3.57
CA TYR A 53 5.35 15.13 3.05
C TYR A 53 3.86 15.10 3.44
N LYS A 54 2.99 14.88 2.47
CA LYS A 54 1.54 14.79 2.70
C LYS A 54 1.05 13.40 2.34
N VAL A 55 0.26 12.79 3.22
CA VAL A 55 -0.40 11.51 3.00
C VAL A 55 -1.88 11.68 3.34
N ASN A 56 -2.75 11.57 2.35
CA ASN A 56 -4.17 11.89 2.48
C ASN A 56 -4.36 13.30 3.10
N GLN A 57 -4.94 13.38 4.30
CA GLN A 57 -5.16 14.64 5.03
C GLN A 57 -4.06 14.93 6.07
N CYS A 58 -3.09 14.03 6.23
CA CYS A 58 -2.00 14.18 7.18
C CYS A 58 -0.83 14.93 6.54
N THR A 59 -0.15 15.76 7.33
CA THR A 59 1.05 16.48 6.91
C THR A 59 2.19 16.17 7.87
N TYR A 60 3.36 15.85 7.32
CA TYR A 60 4.57 15.50 8.03
C TYR A 60 5.70 16.44 7.62
N HIS A 61 6.35 17.10 8.60
CA HIS A 61 7.52 17.93 8.41
C HIS A 61 8.76 17.06 8.66
N MET A 62 9.30 16.51 7.60
CA MET A 62 10.40 15.56 7.67
C MET A 62 11.75 16.26 7.49
N LYS A 63 12.73 15.89 8.29
CA LYS A 63 14.13 16.34 8.20
C LYS A 63 15.07 15.15 8.02
N ALA A 64 16.34 15.45 7.74
CA ALA A 64 17.37 14.42 7.58
C ALA A 64 17.36 13.40 8.73
N GLY A 65 17.26 12.12 8.41
CA GLY A 65 17.17 10.99 9.32
C GLY A 65 15.75 10.53 9.61
N ASP A 66 14.72 11.35 9.36
CA ASP A 66 13.34 10.95 9.56
C ASP A 66 12.88 9.93 8.50
N ILE A 67 12.01 9.03 8.92
CA ILE A 67 11.47 7.96 8.08
C ILE A 67 9.95 8.06 8.07
N LEU A 68 9.34 7.86 6.90
CA LEU A 68 7.91 7.72 6.74
C LEU A 68 7.62 6.39 6.03
N LEU A 69 6.81 5.53 6.65
CA LEU A 69 6.26 4.35 6.00
C LEU A 69 4.81 4.66 5.58
N GLY A 70 4.59 4.87 4.29
CA GLY A 70 3.28 5.05 3.69
C GLY A 70 2.61 3.70 3.46
N ASN A 71 1.34 3.59 3.86
CA ASN A 71 0.56 2.38 3.62
C ASN A 71 0.20 2.24 2.12
N ALA A 72 -0.14 1.05 1.70
CA ALA A 72 -0.59 0.77 0.32
C ALA A 72 -1.85 1.60 -0.04
N ASN A 73 -1.95 2.00 -1.30
CA ASN A 73 -3.10 2.74 -1.86
C ASN A 73 -3.37 4.11 -1.22
N VAL A 74 -2.42 4.69 -0.50
CA VAL A 74 -2.60 6.04 0.07
C VAL A 74 -2.18 7.11 -0.93
N LEU A 75 -2.98 8.18 -1.02
CA LEU A 75 -2.66 9.34 -1.83
C LEU A 75 -1.58 10.16 -1.12
N HIS A 76 -0.46 10.42 -1.79
CA HIS A 76 0.66 11.14 -1.19
C HIS A 76 1.37 12.09 -2.16
N ALA A 77 2.04 13.08 -1.60
CA ALA A 77 2.85 14.07 -2.32
C ALA A 77 3.93 14.65 -1.41
N GLY A 78 5.04 15.10 -2.01
CA GLY A 78 6.12 15.74 -1.29
C GLY A 78 6.49 17.09 -1.89
N PHE A 79 6.76 18.07 -1.03
CA PHE A 79 7.03 19.46 -1.39
C PHE A 79 8.30 19.96 -0.71
N MET A 80 8.99 20.88 -1.37
CA MET A 80 9.99 21.70 -0.68
C MET A 80 9.35 22.50 0.43
N GLU A 81 9.98 22.57 1.57
CA GLU A 81 9.60 23.43 2.66
C GLU A 81 10.55 24.63 2.72
N ASP A 82 10.01 25.84 2.79
CA ASP A 82 10.76 27.09 2.84
C ASP A 82 11.83 27.22 1.73
N MET A 83 11.53 26.74 0.51
CA MET A 83 12.47 26.71 -0.62
C MET A 83 13.75 25.89 -0.35
N LYS A 84 13.77 25.10 0.71
CA LYS A 84 14.87 24.17 1.00
C LYS A 84 14.68 22.86 0.26
N ASP A 85 15.73 22.42 -0.37
CA ASP A 85 15.72 21.15 -1.10
C ASP A 85 15.77 19.97 -0.14
N GLY A 86 15.10 18.88 -0.53
CA GLY A 86 15.13 17.61 0.20
C GLY A 86 15.67 16.50 -0.69
N LYS A 87 16.64 15.75 -0.18
CA LYS A 87 17.11 14.50 -0.78
C LYS A 87 16.61 13.34 0.05
N TYR A 88 16.08 12.33 -0.61
CA TYR A 88 15.56 11.15 0.05
C TYR A 88 15.83 9.89 -0.76
N VAL A 89 15.71 8.77 -0.10
CA VAL A 89 15.66 7.45 -0.71
C VAL A 89 14.31 6.83 -0.39
N SER A 90 13.66 6.27 -1.39
CA SER A 90 12.43 5.49 -1.21
C SER A 90 12.66 4.01 -1.47
N ILE A 91 12.07 3.17 -0.64
CA ILE A 91 11.95 1.72 -0.82
C ILE A 91 10.47 1.43 -1.06
N THR A 92 10.12 1.16 -2.32
CA THR A 92 8.73 0.90 -2.73
C THR A 92 8.59 -0.57 -3.05
N PHE A 93 7.65 -1.29 -2.41
CA PHE A 93 7.52 -2.74 -2.58
C PHE A 93 6.08 -3.24 -2.41
N LEU A 94 5.72 -4.28 -3.17
CA LEU A 94 4.44 -4.97 -2.95
C LEU A 94 4.46 -5.76 -1.64
N PRO A 95 3.39 -5.68 -0.83
CA PRO A 95 3.31 -6.38 0.46
C PRO A 95 3.51 -7.90 0.36
N LYS A 96 3.29 -8.50 -0.80
CA LYS A 96 3.51 -9.94 -1.06
C LYS A 96 4.94 -10.41 -0.75
N ILE A 97 5.95 -9.54 -0.82
CA ILE A 97 7.33 -9.88 -0.44
C ILE A 97 7.41 -10.32 1.03
N ILE A 98 6.62 -9.70 1.92
CA ILE A 98 6.64 -10.03 3.35
C ILE A 98 5.97 -11.37 3.63
N TYR A 99 4.84 -11.65 2.96
CA TYR A 99 4.00 -12.81 3.31
C TYR A 99 4.09 -14.00 2.34
N GLY A 100 4.67 -13.82 1.16
CA GLY A 100 4.85 -14.86 0.14
C GLY A 100 3.54 -15.25 -0.55
N SER A 101 2.84 -16.24 -0.04
CA SER A 101 1.60 -16.75 -0.63
C SER A 101 0.33 -16.15 -0.02
N TYR A 102 -0.73 -16.07 -0.81
CA TYR A 102 -2.03 -15.51 -0.40
C TYR A 102 -2.68 -16.24 0.78
N GLY A 103 -2.53 -17.57 0.89
CA GLY A 103 -3.05 -18.37 2.00
C GLY A 103 -2.23 -18.30 3.28
N SER A 104 -1.14 -17.52 3.30
CA SER A 104 -0.17 -17.54 4.40
C SER A 104 -0.73 -16.93 5.67
N ILE A 105 -0.32 -17.51 6.83
CA ILE A 105 -0.62 -16.97 8.15
C ILE A 105 -0.01 -15.57 8.33
N LEU A 106 1.13 -15.28 7.67
CA LEU A 106 1.79 -13.99 7.73
C LEU A 106 0.90 -12.90 7.14
N ARG A 107 0.27 -13.17 5.99
CA ARG A 107 -0.68 -12.27 5.36
C ARG A 107 -1.85 -11.98 6.31
N ARG A 108 -2.62 -13.01 6.65
CA ARG A 108 -3.88 -12.88 7.40
C ARG A 108 -3.69 -12.26 8.79
N LYS A 109 -2.61 -12.62 9.50
CA LYS A 109 -2.43 -12.22 10.90
C LYS A 109 -1.64 -10.93 11.06
N TYR A 110 -0.68 -10.64 10.16
CA TYR A 110 0.31 -9.58 10.40
C TYR A 110 0.37 -8.50 9.31
N VAL A 111 -0.07 -8.79 8.08
CA VAL A 111 0.03 -7.82 6.99
C VAL A 111 -1.33 -7.19 6.67
N GLU A 112 -2.35 -7.98 6.36
CA GLU A 112 -3.69 -7.48 6.05
C GLU A 112 -4.29 -6.57 7.12
N PRO A 113 -4.18 -6.85 8.43
CA PRO A 113 -4.73 -5.95 9.44
C PRO A 113 -4.12 -4.56 9.42
N PHE A 114 -2.87 -4.41 8.98
CA PHE A 114 -2.23 -3.12 8.79
C PHE A 114 -2.68 -2.47 7.47
N LEU A 115 -2.65 -3.20 6.35
CA LEU A 115 -3.06 -2.69 5.04
C LEU A 115 -4.50 -2.15 5.06
N HIS A 116 -5.40 -2.84 5.74
CA HIS A 116 -6.80 -2.45 5.87
C HIS A 116 -7.07 -1.52 7.08
N ASN A 117 -6.01 -1.08 7.77
CA ASN A 117 -6.17 -0.09 8.82
C ASN A 117 -6.08 1.34 8.25
N PHE A 118 -7.18 1.81 7.68
CA PHE A 118 -7.29 3.16 7.09
C PHE A 118 -7.07 4.31 8.08
N SER A 119 -6.88 3.99 9.36
CA SER A 119 -6.48 4.94 10.39
C SER A 119 -5.00 5.25 10.37
N ILE A 120 -4.22 4.37 9.76
CA ILE A 120 -2.78 4.47 9.67
C ILE A 120 -2.42 4.63 8.21
N PRO A 121 -2.66 5.82 7.61
CA PRO A 121 -2.24 6.07 6.24
C PRO A 121 -0.72 6.09 6.11
N ALA A 122 -0.02 6.46 7.18
CA ALA A 122 1.43 6.38 7.27
C ALA A 122 1.90 6.25 8.72
N VAL A 123 3.10 5.72 8.91
CA VAL A 123 3.82 5.68 10.18
C VAL A 123 5.02 6.61 10.07
N TYR A 124 5.02 7.69 10.84
CA TYR A 124 6.14 8.62 10.91
C TYR A 124 7.08 8.26 12.06
N ILE A 125 8.36 8.17 11.77
CA ILE A 125 9.39 7.67 12.67
C ILE A 125 10.54 8.67 12.70
N ASP A 126 10.68 9.37 13.81
CA ASP A 126 11.74 10.32 14.05
C ASP A 126 12.62 9.93 15.24
N TYR A 127 13.65 10.71 15.53
CA TYR A 127 14.60 10.46 16.62
C TYR A 127 13.99 10.50 18.03
N SER A 128 12.76 10.95 18.21
CA SER A 128 12.07 10.94 19.52
C SER A 128 11.60 9.53 19.90
N GLN A 129 11.51 8.63 18.94
CA GLN A 129 11.00 7.29 19.16
C GLN A 129 12.12 6.32 19.52
N PRO A 130 11.96 5.52 20.60
CA PRO A 130 13.01 4.60 21.08
C PRO A 130 13.44 3.53 20.07
N TRP A 131 12.60 3.25 19.08
CA TRP A 131 12.82 2.25 18.04
C TRP A 131 13.30 2.83 16.70
N HIS A 132 13.51 4.15 16.62
CA HIS A 132 14.00 4.81 15.40
C HIS A 132 15.34 4.24 14.93
N GLU A 133 16.31 4.05 15.83
CA GLU A 133 17.63 3.58 15.49
C GLU A 133 17.61 2.20 14.83
N ILE A 134 16.98 1.22 15.49
CA ILE A 134 16.87 -0.14 14.96
C ILE A 134 16.06 -0.20 13.65
N PHE A 135 15.02 0.63 13.52
CA PHE A 135 14.26 0.70 12.28
C PHE A 135 15.07 1.32 11.13
N SER A 136 15.83 2.39 11.43
CA SER A 136 16.75 3.03 10.49
C SER A 136 17.87 2.09 10.03
N GLU A 137 18.38 1.23 10.91
CA GLU A 137 19.36 0.20 10.57
C GLU A 137 18.79 -0.77 9.54
N TYR A 138 17.57 -1.29 9.73
CA TYR A 138 16.92 -2.17 8.76
C TYR A 138 16.69 -1.48 7.41
N VAL A 139 16.27 -0.21 7.42
CA VAL A 139 16.08 0.56 6.18
C VAL A 139 17.40 0.69 5.42
N ARG A 140 18.51 1.05 6.12
CA ARG A 140 19.82 1.17 5.51
C ARG A 140 20.40 -0.16 5.04
N GLU A 141 20.16 -1.24 5.77
CA GLU A 141 20.54 -2.60 5.36
C GLU A 141 19.87 -2.99 4.03
N ILE A 142 18.57 -2.75 3.90
CA ILE A 142 17.84 -3.03 2.65
C ILE A 142 18.42 -2.22 1.49
N ILE A 143 18.72 -0.93 1.70
CA ILE A 143 19.30 -0.07 0.68
C ILE A 143 20.65 -0.62 0.24
N THR A 144 21.54 -0.96 1.18
CA THR A 144 22.86 -1.49 0.90
C THR A 144 22.80 -2.82 0.14
N LEU A 145 21.95 -3.73 0.60
CA LEU A 145 21.74 -5.03 -0.09
C LEU A 145 21.25 -4.84 -1.52
N TYR A 146 20.31 -3.91 -1.73
CA TYR A 146 19.77 -3.61 -3.06
C TYR A 146 20.80 -2.95 -3.99
N GLU A 147 21.72 -2.14 -3.47
CA GLU A 147 22.79 -1.52 -4.26
C GLU A 147 23.89 -2.51 -4.62
N GLU A 148 24.33 -3.30 -3.67
CA GLU A 148 25.40 -4.27 -3.87
C GLU A 148 25.01 -5.46 -4.73
N LYS A 149 23.77 -5.90 -4.66
CA LYS A 149 23.19 -7.05 -5.41
C LYS A 149 24.10 -8.30 -5.39
N LYS A 150 24.67 -8.58 -4.23
CA LYS A 150 25.46 -9.81 -4.02
C LYS A 150 24.55 -11.05 -4.11
N GLU A 151 25.18 -12.22 -4.20
CA GLU A 151 24.44 -13.48 -4.15
C GLU A 151 23.51 -13.51 -2.91
N PHE A 152 22.26 -13.94 -3.08
CA PHE A 152 21.19 -14.02 -2.08
C PHE A 152 20.60 -12.68 -1.62
N TYR A 153 20.89 -11.55 -2.28
CA TYR A 153 20.40 -10.21 -1.83
C TYR A 153 18.87 -10.15 -1.73
N GLU A 154 18.11 -10.80 -2.61
CA GLU A 154 16.66 -10.85 -2.55
C GLU A 154 16.16 -11.59 -1.30
N LEU A 155 16.84 -12.66 -0.90
CA LEU A 155 16.53 -13.43 0.30
C LEU A 155 16.83 -12.60 1.56
N ASP A 156 17.98 -11.93 1.58
CA ASP A 156 18.40 -11.08 2.70
C ASP A 156 17.48 -9.87 2.83
N ILE A 157 17.11 -9.19 1.74
CA ILE A 157 16.13 -8.10 1.75
C ILE A 157 14.79 -8.58 2.30
N THR A 158 14.31 -9.75 1.85
CA THR A 158 13.04 -10.31 2.33
C THR A 158 13.08 -10.57 3.84
N GLY A 159 14.15 -11.16 4.33
CA GLY A 159 14.34 -11.39 5.77
C GLY A 159 14.41 -10.10 6.59
N THR A 160 15.11 -9.08 6.06
CA THR A 160 15.22 -7.77 6.72
C THR A 160 13.90 -7.00 6.68
N LEU A 161 13.12 -7.06 5.58
CA LEU A 161 11.76 -6.52 5.52
C LEU A 161 10.83 -7.15 6.57
N GLN A 162 10.93 -8.46 6.81
CA GLN A 162 10.14 -9.14 7.84
C GLN A 162 10.53 -8.69 9.25
N LYS A 163 11.82 -8.46 9.53
CA LYS A 163 12.28 -7.89 10.81
C LYS A 163 11.77 -6.46 11.00
N LEU A 164 11.91 -5.62 9.97
CA LEU A 164 11.42 -4.25 9.93
C LEU A 164 9.92 -4.20 10.17
N TRP A 165 9.14 -5.03 9.47
CA TRP A 165 7.70 -5.14 9.62
C TRP A 165 7.29 -5.51 11.04
N ARG A 166 7.97 -6.50 11.64
CA ARG A 166 7.76 -6.88 13.04
C ARG A 166 8.07 -5.73 13.99
N CYS A 167 9.20 -5.03 13.77
CA CYS A 167 9.59 -3.88 14.59
C CYS A 167 8.50 -2.80 14.55
N MET A 168 7.98 -2.47 13.36
CA MET A 168 6.86 -1.53 13.21
C MET A 168 5.64 -1.98 13.99
N LEU A 169 5.17 -3.21 13.79
CA LEU A 169 3.95 -3.73 14.45
C LEU A 169 4.04 -3.74 15.98
N GLN A 170 5.24 -3.97 16.54
CA GLN A 170 5.47 -3.95 17.98
C GLN A 170 5.42 -2.55 18.59
N ASN A 171 5.63 -1.52 17.78
CA ASN A 171 5.72 -0.13 18.23
C ASN A 171 4.55 0.74 17.74
N LEU A 172 3.60 0.17 16.99
CA LEU A 172 2.37 0.89 16.66
C LEU A 172 1.57 1.17 17.94
N PRO A 173 1.08 2.39 18.13
CA PRO A 173 0.27 2.73 19.29
C PRO A 173 -1.02 1.90 19.28
N GLU A 174 -1.35 1.25 20.41
CA GLU A 174 -2.58 0.49 20.58
C GLU A 174 -3.83 1.37 20.43
N ASN A 175 -3.70 2.67 20.78
CA ASN A 175 -4.77 3.65 20.70
C ASN A 175 -4.31 4.89 19.94
N LEU A 176 -4.59 4.92 18.63
CA LEU A 176 -4.42 6.15 17.86
C LEU A 176 -5.52 7.17 18.22
N PRO A 177 -5.21 8.48 18.36
CA PRO A 177 -6.22 9.49 18.69
C PRO A 177 -7.16 9.69 17.49
N TYR A 178 -8.45 9.41 17.69
CA TYR A 178 -9.47 9.53 16.64
C TYR A 178 -10.65 10.37 17.08
N THR A 179 -11.25 11.08 16.12
CA THR A 179 -12.61 11.57 16.28
C THR A 179 -13.60 10.40 16.16
N GLU A 180 -14.73 10.45 16.87
CA GLU A 180 -15.78 9.43 16.75
C GLU A 180 -16.27 9.24 15.31
N HIS A 181 -16.29 10.32 14.53
CA HIS A 181 -16.65 10.27 13.10
C HIS A 181 -15.65 9.44 12.28
N SER A 182 -14.36 9.64 12.47
CA SER A 182 -13.34 8.87 11.77
C SER A 182 -13.34 7.39 12.18
N LYS A 183 -13.71 7.09 13.44
CA LYS A 183 -13.87 5.72 13.92
C LYS A 183 -15.03 5.00 13.23
N LEU A 184 -16.17 5.70 13.06
CA LEU A 184 -17.32 5.15 12.36
C LEU A 184 -17.03 4.89 10.88
N GLU A 185 -16.41 5.84 10.18
CA GLU A 185 -16.03 5.65 8.77
C GLU A 185 -15.07 4.48 8.57
N ARG A 186 -14.11 4.30 9.47
CA ARG A 186 -13.18 3.15 9.42
C ARG A 186 -13.87 1.82 9.64
N ASN A 187 -14.78 1.75 10.60
CA ASN A 187 -15.55 0.53 10.82
C ASN A 187 -16.33 0.17 9.55
N ARG A 188 -16.98 1.15 8.93
CA ARG A 188 -17.69 0.97 7.65
C ARG A 188 -16.75 0.52 6.53
N MET A 189 -15.55 1.11 6.43
CA MET A 189 -14.57 0.65 5.46
C MET A 189 -14.12 -0.80 5.70
N ARG A 190 -13.93 -1.18 6.97
CA ARG A 190 -13.63 -2.58 7.31
C ARG A 190 -14.78 -3.50 6.90
N GLU A 191 -16.01 -3.15 7.22
CA GLU A 191 -17.20 -3.90 6.83
C GLU A 191 -17.31 -4.04 5.30
N ILE A 192 -17.01 -2.98 4.53
CA ILE A 192 -16.93 -3.06 3.06
C ILE A 192 -15.87 -4.07 2.63
N MET A 193 -14.66 -3.99 3.18
CA MET A 193 -13.56 -4.89 2.81
C MET A 193 -13.88 -6.34 3.16
N ASP A 194 -14.41 -6.58 4.36
CA ASP A 194 -14.85 -7.90 4.82
C ASP A 194 -15.95 -8.46 3.90
N TYR A 195 -16.91 -7.62 3.50
CA TYR A 195 -17.96 -8.01 2.54
C TYR A 195 -17.36 -8.39 1.18
N LEU A 196 -16.45 -7.58 0.64
CA LEU A 196 -15.78 -7.87 -0.63
C LEU A 196 -14.99 -9.18 -0.55
N GLU A 197 -14.24 -9.40 0.52
CA GLU A 197 -13.44 -10.62 0.73
C GLU A 197 -14.30 -11.89 0.75
N HIS A 198 -15.44 -11.85 1.41
CA HIS A 198 -16.34 -13.01 1.50
C HIS A 198 -17.20 -13.24 0.26
N ASN A 199 -17.43 -12.20 -0.55
CA ASN A 199 -18.39 -12.24 -1.65
C ASN A 199 -17.76 -12.01 -3.03
N TYR A 200 -16.46 -11.81 -3.19
CA TYR A 200 -15.85 -11.41 -4.47
C TYR A 200 -16.13 -12.37 -5.63
N MET A 201 -16.36 -13.66 -5.36
CA MET A 201 -16.72 -14.67 -6.38
C MET A 201 -18.14 -14.50 -6.90
N ASN A 202 -19.01 -13.80 -6.16
CA ASN A 202 -20.41 -13.62 -6.47
C ASN A 202 -20.66 -12.32 -7.24
N LYS A 203 -21.86 -12.19 -7.83
CA LYS A 203 -22.30 -10.91 -8.35
C LYS A 203 -22.58 -9.95 -7.20
N ILE A 204 -21.81 -8.88 -7.11
CA ILE A 204 -21.93 -7.82 -6.08
C ILE A 204 -22.60 -6.61 -6.72
N GLN A 205 -23.56 -6.01 -6.02
CA GLN A 205 -24.16 -4.72 -6.36
C GLN A 205 -23.84 -3.69 -5.25
N MET A 206 -23.78 -2.42 -5.61
CA MET A 206 -23.51 -1.35 -4.63
C MET A 206 -24.56 -1.33 -3.52
N LYS A 207 -25.80 -1.64 -3.88
CA LYS A 207 -26.94 -1.71 -2.95
C LYS A 207 -26.67 -2.72 -1.83
N ASP A 208 -26.17 -3.90 -2.17
CA ASP A 208 -25.94 -4.99 -1.18
C ASP A 208 -24.92 -4.56 -0.12
N ILE A 209 -23.85 -3.90 -0.56
CA ILE A 209 -22.81 -3.37 0.34
C ILE A 209 -23.34 -2.19 1.17
N ALA A 210 -24.06 -1.28 0.53
CA ALA A 210 -24.60 -0.10 1.19
C ALA A 210 -25.61 -0.45 2.30
N GLU A 211 -26.43 -1.48 2.08
CA GLU A 211 -27.35 -2.02 3.08
C GLU A 211 -26.60 -2.62 4.28
N GLU A 212 -25.50 -3.38 4.04
CA GLU A 212 -24.69 -3.99 5.09
C GLU A 212 -24.08 -2.93 6.05
N ILE A 213 -23.59 -1.81 5.49
CA ILE A 213 -22.93 -0.77 6.29
C ILE A 213 -23.87 0.38 6.69
N HIS A 214 -25.18 0.21 6.46
CA HIS A 214 -26.22 1.20 6.80
C HIS A 214 -25.96 2.59 6.21
N LEU A 215 -25.61 2.64 4.92
CA LEU A 215 -25.45 3.85 4.13
C LEU A 215 -26.33 3.80 2.85
N CYS A 216 -26.54 4.96 2.22
CA CYS A 216 -27.03 4.95 0.86
C CYS A 216 -25.87 4.63 -0.13
N GLU A 217 -26.20 4.14 -1.33
CA GLU A 217 -25.20 3.76 -2.34
C GLU A 217 -24.22 4.89 -2.69
N SER A 218 -24.71 6.13 -2.74
CA SER A 218 -23.88 7.29 -3.05
C SER A 218 -22.89 7.63 -1.94
N GLU A 219 -23.25 7.44 -0.68
CA GLU A 219 -22.37 7.64 0.46
C GLU A 219 -21.34 6.51 0.57
N CYS A 220 -21.76 5.27 0.36
CA CYS A 220 -20.88 4.11 0.29
C CYS A 220 -19.80 4.31 -0.79
N SER A 221 -20.21 4.68 -2.01
CA SER A 221 -19.29 4.95 -3.12
C SER A 221 -18.32 6.09 -2.82
N ARG A 222 -18.80 7.20 -2.22
CA ARG A 222 -17.94 8.33 -1.83
C ARG A 222 -16.97 7.97 -0.71
N LEU A 223 -17.44 7.22 0.28
CA LEU A 223 -16.61 6.73 1.38
C LEU A 223 -15.47 5.87 0.84
N PHE A 224 -15.80 4.85 0.04
CA PHE A 224 -14.82 3.94 -0.54
C PHE A 224 -13.79 4.71 -1.39
N LYS A 225 -14.26 5.57 -2.31
CA LYS A 225 -13.37 6.35 -3.18
C LYS A 225 -12.45 7.31 -2.40
N ARG A 226 -12.91 7.86 -1.27
CA ARG A 226 -12.10 8.74 -0.40
C ARG A 226 -10.94 7.99 0.23
N TYR A 227 -11.15 6.73 0.64
CA TYR A 227 -10.13 5.94 1.31
C TYR A 227 -9.22 5.17 0.35
N MET A 228 -9.77 4.69 -0.77
CA MET A 228 -9.04 3.81 -1.70
C MET A 228 -8.59 4.53 -2.98
N ASN A 229 -8.98 5.79 -3.19
CA ASN A 229 -8.72 6.60 -4.38
C ASN A 229 -9.24 6.02 -5.71
N VAL A 230 -9.80 4.83 -5.70
CA VAL A 230 -10.46 4.16 -6.84
C VAL A 230 -11.92 3.88 -6.56
N SER A 231 -12.70 3.57 -7.60
CA SER A 231 -14.07 3.10 -7.40
C SER A 231 -14.09 1.69 -6.79
N LEU A 232 -15.14 1.38 -6.02
CA LEU A 232 -15.29 0.06 -5.41
C LEU A 232 -15.26 -1.07 -6.46
N PHE A 233 -15.89 -0.88 -7.62
CA PHE A 233 -15.90 -1.90 -8.66
C PHE A 233 -14.56 -2.01 -9.40
N THR A 234 -13.80 -0.92 -9.55
CA THR A 234 -12.42 -0.99 -10.06
C THR A 234 -11.56 -1.81 -9.11
N PHE A 235 -11.62 -1.51 -7.82
CA PHE A 235 -10.92 -2.29 -6.79
C PHE A 235 -11.35 -3.76 -6.78
N LEU A 236 -12.66 -4.06 -6.86
CA LEU A 236 -13.15 -5.43 -6.90
C LEU A 236 -12.60 -6.22 -8.09
N GLN A 237 -12.45 -5.58 -9.25
CA GLN A 237 -11.88 -6.22 -10.43
C GLN A 237 -10.39 -6.53 -10.23
N GLU A 238 -9.61 -5.58 -9.72
CA GLU A 238 -8.19 -5.79 -9.38
C GLU A 238 -8.04 -6.89 -8.32
N TYR A 239 -8.87 -6.88 -7.29
CA TYR A 239 -8.90 -7.90 -6.25
C TYR A 239 -9.22 -9.30 -6.81
N ARG A 240 -10.19 -9.43 -7.72
CA ARG A 240 -10.53 -10.69 -8.40
C ARG A 240 -9.37 -11.21 -9.24
N VAL A 241 -8.68 -10.34 -9.99
CA VAL A 241 -7.48 -10.70 -10.75
C VAL A 241 -6.40 -11.22 -9.82
N GLU A 242 -6.14 -10.52 -8.73
CA GLU A 242 -5.17 -10.93 -7.72
C GLU A 242 -5.50 -12.31 -7.14
N ARG A 243 -6.77 -12.55 -6.79
CA ARG A 243 -7.23 -13.86 -6.28
C ARG A 243 -7.18 -14.96 -7.33
N SER A 244 -7.31 -14.62 -8.61
CA SER A 244 -7.22 -15.61 -9.70
C SER A 244 -5.83 -16.22 -9.85
N LEU A 245 -4.77 -15.54 -9.42
CA LEU A 245 -3.41 -16.04 -9.45
C LEU A 245 -3.25 -17.34 -8.65
N GLU A 246 -3.98 -17.47 -7.54
CA GLU A 246 -3.96 -18.70 -6.74
C GLU A 246 -4.49 -19.89 -7.55
N PHE A 247 -5.58 -19.72 -8.28
CA PHE A 247 -6.14 -20.77 -9.14
C PHE A 247 -5.21 -21.09 -10.31
N LEU A 248 -4.64 -20.08 -10.98
CA LEU A 248 -3.70 -20.27 -12.08
C LEU A 248 -2.44 -21.04 -11.68
N LEU A 249 -1.98 -20.88 -10.44
CA LEU A 249 -0.74 -21.49 -9.95
C LEU A 249 -0.96 -22.86 -9.28
N SER A 250 -2.18 -23.14 -8.79
CA SER A 250 -2.47 -24.33 -7.97
C SER A 250 -3.40 -25.35 -8.62
N SER A 251 -3.97 -25.06 -9.79
CA SER A 251 -4.89 -25.97 -10.49
C SER A 251 -4.59 -26.08 -11.98
N ASP A 252 -5.11 -27.15 -12.60
CA ASP A 252 -5.10 -27.35 -14.05
C ASP A 252 -6.35 -26.75 -14.74
N ASP A 253 -7.02 -25.80 -14.08
CA ASP A 253 -8.22 -25.14 -14.59
C ASP A 253 -7.92 -24.35 -15.89
N SER A 254 -8.82 -24.39 -16.82
CA SER A 254 -8.77 -23.52 -18.00
C SER A 254 -8.94 -22.03 -17.60
N ILE A 255 -8.45 -21.12 -18.44
CA ILE A 255 -8.61 -19.64 -18.20
C ILE A 255 -10.09 -19.27 -18.01
N MET A 256 -11.00 -19.96 -18.66
CA MET A 256 -12.45 -19.73 -18.51
C MET A 256 -12.92 -20.15 -17.10
N GLU A 257 -12.49 -21.30 -16.60
CA GLU A 257 -12.82 -21.78 -15.25
C GLU A 257 -12.20 -20.90 -14.18
N VAL A 258 -10.94 -20.48 -14.35
CA VAL A 258 -10.28 -19.53 -13.44
C VAL A 258 -11.04 -18.22 -13.40
N ALA A 259 -11.44 -17.65 -14.55
CA ALA A 259 -12.22 -16.44 -14.60
C ALA A 259 -13.54 -16.57 -13.82
N GLN A 260 -14.28 -17.66 -14.03
CA GLN A 260 -15.52 -17.94 -13.32
C GLN A 260 -15.34 -18.10 -11.81
N LYS A 261 -14.37 -18.90 -11.38
CA LYS A 261 -14.03 -19.09 -9.96
C LYS A 261 -13.59 -17.79 -9.27
N SER A 262 -13.03 -16.86 -10.03
CA SER A 262 -12.64 -15.55 -9.53
C SER A 262 -13.74 -14.49 -9.61
N GLY A 263 -14.96 -14.87 -10.01
CA GLY A 263 -16.13 -13.99 -10.04
C GLY A 263 -16.30 -13.18 -11.33
N PHE A 264 -15.55 -13.48 -12.40
CA PHE A 264 -15.79 -12.88 -13.71
C PHE A 264 -16.84 -13.66 -14.48
N THR A 265 -17.77 -12.96 -15.10
CA THR A 265 -18.81 -13.54 -15.97
C THR A 265 -18.36 -13.72 -17.42
N ASP A 266 -17.27 -13.04 -17.82
CA ASP A 266 -16.71 -13.05 -19.17
C ASP A 266 -15.20 -13.23 -19.10
N SER A 267 -14.70 -14.33 -19.68
CA SER A 267 -13.27 -14.65 -19.71
C SER A 267 -12.45 -13.70 -20.60
N ASN A 268 -13.05 -13.11 -21.64
CA ASN A 268 -12.35 -12.10 -22.47
C ASN A 268 -12.15 -10.80 -21.68
N TYR A 269 -13.16 -10.42 -20.88
CA TYR A 269 -13.02 -9.27 -20.00
C TYR A 269 -11.99 -9.53 -18.90
N TYR A 270 -11.99 -10.74 -18.31
CA TYR A 270 -10.94 -11.16 -17.39
C TYR A 270 -9.54 -11.02 -17.99
N ALA A 271 -9.32 -11.59 -19.19
CA ALA A 271 -8.01 -11.51 -19.86
C ALA A 271 -7.57 -10.06 -20.13
N LYS A 272 -8.52 -9.16 -20.45
CA LYS A 272 -8.24 -7.74 -20.67
C LYS A 272 -7.84 -7.00 -19.39
N ILE A 273 -8.41 -7.36 -18.24
CA ILE A 273 -8.06 -6.72 -16.95
C ILE A 273 -6.76 -7.31 -16.41
N PHE A 274 -6.48 -8.60 -16.71
CA PHE A 274 -5.26 -9.30 -16.30
C PHE A 274 -4.01 -8.81 -17.05
N SER A 275 -4.14 -8.35 -18.30
CA SER A 275 -3.05 -7.85 -19.14
C SER A 275 -2.65 -6.42 -18.78
#